data_a9b12cc59711b791c115fe8cc313f7ab
#
_entry.id   a9b12cc59711b791c115fe8cc313f7ab
#
_cell.length_a   1.000
_cell.length_b   1.000
_cell.length_c   1.000
_cell.angle_alpha   90.00
_cell.angle_beta   90.00
_cell.angle_gamma   90.00
#
_symmetry.space_group_name_H-M   'P 1'
#
loop_
_entity.id
_entity.type
_entity.pdbx_description
1 polymer ?
#
loop_
_entity_poly.entity_id
_entity_poly.type
_entity_poly.pdbx_seq_one_letter_code
_entity_poly.pdbx_strand_id
1 'polypeptide(L)'
;LPLAVTLALAVSQSSMAKLNNMVKHLDACETMGSATTICSDKTGTLTKNRMTVTNVFVGNSNGGAHYKRDGASSAGSQLKEKASGQFTEAMAEGIAINSSNTSNLVPHLNKDGTVDTRQAPEQVGNKTECGFIGLCADLLDGGRTYADVRKDPQFAADESPAPYGRNNACKFPFSSERKRMSWIVPQKSTGGFRMHCKCASEVVLARCTNILLSDTNEVVPLTEDLRRNVLDHIDIFANDANRTLVTAYRDFPAGYADWEKTKTETPGATTVDYEAEYDLTFVGLVGIEDPLRDDVPDSIRLCFNAGVDVRMVTGDNLRTAIAIASNCGILREEHFHHLSNKRKISKFTEYAKRMDEHFEAFFDLAEEMKSKGMTDADVKAF
;
A
#
# COMPACT_ATOMS: atom_id res chain seq x y z
N LEU A 1 28.11 -1.08 -48.61
CA LEU A 1 27.91 -1.60 -47.23
C LEU A 1 27.10 -0.64 -46.34
N PRO A 2 27.39 0.70 -46.23
CA PRO A 2 26.64 1.62 -45.41
C PRO A 2 25.14 1.67 -45.73
N LEU A 3 24.79 1.72 -47.03
CA LEU A 3 23.39 1.78 -47.46
C LEU A 3 22.57 0.52 -47.05
N ALA A 4 23.18 -0.65 -47.10
CA ALA A 4 22.50 -1.89 -46.69
C ALA A 4 22.22 -1.91 -45.18
N VAL A 5 23.16 -1.45 -44.37
CA VAL A 5 23.00 -1.33 -42.91
C VAL A 5 21.92 -0.31 -42.57
N THR A 6 21.95 0.87 -43.19
CA THR A 6 20.95 1.92 -42.97
C THR A 6 19.55 1.45 -43.35
N LEU A 7 19.42 0.72 -44.46
CA LEU A 7 18.12 0.16 -44.88
C LEU A 7 17.60 -0.89 -43.88
N ALA A 8 18.47 -1.79 -43.41
CA ALA A 8 18.12 -2.79 -42.41
C ALA A 8 17.66 -2.14 -41.09
N LEU A 9 18.37 -1.11 -40.62
CA LEU A 9 17.98 -0.36 -39.41
C LEU A 9 16.68 0.40 -39.60
N ALA A 10 16.42 0.96 -40.79
CA ALA A 10 15.15 1.63 -41.09
C ALA A 10 13.96 0.66 -41.10
N VAL A 11 14.14 -0.57 -41.62
CA VAL A 11 13.13 -1.63 -41.54
C VAL A 11 12.87 -2.03 -40.10
N SER A 12 13.95 -2.19 -39.29
CA SER A 12 13.83 -2.48 -37.87
C SER A 12 13.08 -1.38 -37.12
N GLN A 13 13.39 -0.10 -37.34
CA GLN A 13 12.68 1.03 -36.78
C GLN A 13 11.19 1.02 -37.16
N SER A 14 10.85 0.76 -38.42
CA SER A 14 9.45 0.63 -38.87
C SER A 14 8.71 -0.52 -38.17
N SER A 15 9.37 -1.65 -37.95
CA SER A 15 8.80 -2.78 -37.22
C SER A 15 8.56 -2.45 -35.74
N MET A 16 9.51 -1.76 -35.10
CA MET A 16 9.38 -1.31 -33.71
C MET A 16 8.24 -0.27 -33.55
N ALA A 17 8.08 0.62 -34.50
CA ALA A 17 6.98 1.59 -34.50
C ALA A 17 5.59 0.92 -34.54
N LYS A 18 5.46 -0.20 -35.26
CA LYS A 18 4.21 -1.00 -35.26
C LYS A 18 3.91 -1.65 -33.91
N LEU A 19 4.92 -1.84 -33.09
CA LEU A 19 4.83 -2.34 -31.71
C LEU A 19 4.75 -1.21 -30.67
N ASN A 20 4.41 0.01 -31.12
CA ASN A 20 4.35 1.22 -30.29
C ASN A 20 5.70 1.63 -29.64
N ASN A 21 6.82 1.20 -30.20
CA ASN A 21 8.16 1.61 -29.75
C ASN A 21 8.72 2.68 -30.69
N MET A 22 8.90 3.89 -30.16
CA MET A 22 9.45 5.01 -30.91
C MET A 22 10.97 5.04 -30.81
N VAL A 23 11.66 4.74 -31.90
CA VAL A 23 13.12 4.82 -31.99
C VAL A 23 13.51 6.20 -32.54
N LYS A 24 14.24 6.99 -31.75
CA LYS A 24 14.66 8.35 -32.15
C LYS A 24 15.95 8.37 -32.98
N HIS A 25 16.83 7.42 -32.75
CA HIS A 25 18.12 7.27 -33.47
C HIS A 25 18.25 5.88 -34.03
N LEU A 26 18.68 5.76 -35.31
CA LEU A 26 18.75 4.45 -35.99
C LEU A 26 19.74 3.49 -35.36
N ASP A 27 20.87 3.99 -34.88
CA ASP A 27 21.91 3.24 -34.16
C ASP A 27 21.44 2.65 -32.83
N ALA A 28 20.39 3.20 -32.24
CA ALA A 28 19.76 2.61 -31.05
C ALA A 28 19.19 1.21 -31.31
N CYS A 29 18.76 0.89 -32.54
CA CYS A 29 18.29 -0.45 -32.92
C CYS A 29 19.42 -1.49 -32.80
N GLU A 30 20.66 -1.13 -33.17
CA GLU A 30 21.82 -2.01 -33.03
C GLU A 30 22.15 -2.27 -31.55
N THR A 31 22.19 -1.20 -30.75
CA THR A 31 22.45 -1.29 -29.31
C THR A 31 21.41 -2.15 -28.60
N MET A 32 20.12 -1.98 -28.94
CA MET A 32 19.03 -2.78 -28.38
C MET A 32 19.13 -4.25 -28.80
N GLY A 33 19.49 -4.51 -30.06
CA GLY A 33 19.64 -5.86 -30.59
C GLY A 33 20.81 -6.65 -29.96
N SER A 34 21.79 -5.96 -29.39
CA SER A 34 22.95 -6.55 -28.70
C SER A 34 22.84 -6.52 -27.18
N ALA A 35 21.71 -6.05 -26.63
CA ALA A 35 21.50 -5.98 -25.19
C ALA A 35 21.46 -7.37 -24.57
N THR A 36 22.28 -7.59 -23.53
CA THR A 36 22.34 -8.84 -22.75
C THR A 36 21.58 -8.73 -21.43
N THR A 37 21.27 -7.52 -21.01
CA THR A 37 20.59 -7.25 -19.74
C THR A 37 19.61 -6.09 -19.91
N ILE A 38 18.40 -6.26 -19.38
CA ILE A 38 17.38 -5.22 -19.27
C ILE A 38 17.18 -4.90 -17.79
N CYS A 39 17.39 -3.63 -17.41
CA CYS A 39 17.05 -3.13 -16.09
C CYS A 39 15.69 -2.43 -16.14
N SER A 40 14.70 -2.98 -15.42
CA SER A 40 13.34 -2.46 -15.40
C SER A 40 13.00 -1.86 -14.04
N ASP A 41 12.39 -0.68 -14.03
CA ASP A 41 11.75 -0.16 -12.83
C ASP A 41 10.50 -0.99 -12.50
N LYS A 42 10.15 -1.04 -11.21
CA LYS A 42 8.96 -1.73 -10.74
C LYS A 42 7.69 -0.95 -11.05
N THR A 43 7.61 0.27 -10.48
CA THR A 43 6.36 1.02 -10.39
C THR A 43 5.97 1.64 -11.74
N GLY A 44 4.78 1.26 -12.24
CA GLY A 44 4.27 1.77 -13.52
C GLY A 44 4.89 1.12 -14.76
N THR A 45 5.98 0.32 -14.61
CA THR A 45 6.61 -0.44 -15.68
C THR A 45 6.23 -1.92 -15.58
N LEU A 46 6.67 -2.61 -14.54
CA LEU A 46 6.26 -3.99 -14.27
C LEU A 46 4.86 -4.07 -13.67
N THR A 47 4.45 -3.04 -12.93
CA THR A 47 3.15 -2.95 -12.28
C THR A 47 2.22 -1.95 -12.97
N LYS A 48 0.92 -2.04 -12.68
CA LYS A 48 -0.13 -1.17 -13.24
C LYS A 48 -0.12 0.26 -12.67
N ASN A 49 0.72 0.56 -11.68
CA ASN A 49 0.70 1.80 -10.89
C ASN A 49 -0.70 2.11 -10.36
N ARG A 50 -1.41 1.07 -9.95
CA ARG A 50 -2.78 1.12 -9.47
C ARG A 50 -2.87 0.39 -8.14
N MET A 51 -2.93 1.14 -7.05
CA MET A 51 -3.09 0.58 -5.74
C MET A 51 -4.48 -0.05 -5.57
N THR A 52 -4.51 -1.32 -5.20
CA THR A 52 -5.74 -2.09 -5.02
C THR A 52 -5.70 -2.81 -3.68
N VAL A 53 -6.81 -2.79 -2.94
CA VAL A 53 -6.95 -3.60 -1.73
C VAL A 53 -7.16 -5.05 -2.14
N THR A 54 -6.25 -5.90 -1.76
CA THR A 54 -6.30 -7.35 -2.05
C THR A 54 -6.59 -8.18 -0.82
N ASN A 55 -6.27 -7.67 0.37
CA ASN A 55 -6.48 -8.36 1.63
C ASN A 55 -7.12 -7.43 2.65
N VAL A 56 -8.08 -7.95 3.43
CA VAL A 56 -8.69 -7.26 4.58
C VAL A 56 -8.79 -8.25 5.74
N PHE A 57 -8.32 -7.84 6.91
CA PHE A 57 -8.53 -8.58 8.15
C PHE A 57 -9.29 -7.71 9.15
N VAL A 58 -10.32 -8.28 9.77
CA VAL A 58 -11.16 -7.62 10.78
C VAL A 58 -11.38 -8.54 11.97
N GLY A 59 -11.60 -7.98 13.16
CA GLY A 59 -12.03 -8.74 14.33
C GLY A 59 -13.46 -9.24 14.18
N ASN A 60 -13.76 -10.41 14.76
CA ASN A 60 -15.11 -10.91 14.94
C ASN A 60 -15.19 -11.73 16.25
N SER A 61 -16.37 -12.21 16.61
CA SER A 61 -16.61 -13.00 17.83
C SER A 61 -15.78 -14.30 17.91
N ASN A 62 -15.23 -14.78 16.78
CA ASN A 62 -14.41 -15.99 16.70
C ASN A 62 -12.90 -15.70 16.62
N GLY A 63 -12.45 -14.46 16.91
CA GLY A 63 -11.04 -14.07 16.91
C GLY A 63 -10.56 -13.31 15.68
N GLY A 64 -11.33 -13.29 14.60
CA GLY A 64 -11.06 -12.51 13.39
C GLY A 64 -11.39 -13.23 12.09
N ALA A 65 -11.50 -12.46 11.01
CA ALA A 65 -11.78 -12.96 9.66
C ALA A 65 -10.86 -12.28 8.64
N HIS A 66 -10.30 -13.09 7.75
CA HIS A 66 -9.47 -12.65 6.64
C HIS A 66 -10.23 -12.81 5.33
N TYR A 67 -10.30 -11.74 4.56
CA TYR A 67 -10.90 -11.68 3.24
C TYR A 67 -9.81 -11.37 2.22
N LYS A 68 -9.64 -12.24 1.23
CA LYS A 68 -8.66 -12.08 0.17
C LYS A 68 -9.36 -11.97 -1.18
N ARG A 69 -8.92 -11.06 -2.02
CA ARG A 69 -9.40 -10.93 -3.38
C ARG A 69 -9.22 -12.26 -4.12
N ASP A 70 -10.28 -12.75 -4.75
CA ASP A 70 -10.29 -13.97 -5.55
C ASP A 70 -10.99 -13.72 -6.88
N GLY A 71 -10.21 -13.72 -7.97
CA GLY A 71 -10.71 -13.46 -9.31
C GLY A 71 -11.53 -12.17 -9.42
N ALA A 72 -12.83 -12.31 -9.65
CA ALA A 72 -13.75 -11.18 -9.80
C ALA A 72 -14.26 -10.62 -8.46
N SER A 73 -14.15 -11.38 -7.35
CA SER A 73 -14.63 -10.95 -6.03
C SER A 73 -13.56 -10.13 -5.31
N SER A 74 -13.88 -8.89 -4.94
CA SER A 74 -12.99 -8.06 -4.12
C SER A 74 -13.02 -8.50 -2.66
N ALA A 75 -11.95 -8.19 -1.90
CA ALA A 75 -11.93 -8.41 -0.45
C ALA A 75 -13.03 -7.60 0.27
N GLY A 76 -13.33 -6.39 -0.24
CA GLY A 76 -14.39 -5.54 0.28
C GLY A 76 -15.79 -6.15 0.08
N SER A 77 -16.08 -6.68 -1.11
CA SER A 77 -17.36 -7.34 -1.37
C SER A 77 -17.57 -8.56 -0.49
N GLN A 78 -16.53 -9.38 -0.29
CA GLN A 78 -16.59 -10.53 0.62
C GLN A 78 -16.81 -10.12 2.08
N LEU A 79 -16.14 -9.05 2.53
CA LEU A 79 -16.36 -8.48 3.86
C LEU A 79 -17.80 -8.01 4.01
N LYS A 80 -18.34 -7.29 3.03
CA LYS A 80 -19.69 -6.75 3.02
C LYS A 80 -20.76 -7.83 3.17
N GLU A 81 -20.58 -8.97 2.54
CA GLU A 81 -21.52 -10.10 2.60
C GLU A 81 -21.59 -10.74 4.01
N LYS A 82 -20.52 -10.64 4.79
CA LYS A 82 -20.37 -11.38 6.06
C LYS A 82 -20.37 -10.50 7.31
N ALA A 83 -20.05 -9.24 7.18
CA ALA A 83 -20.04 -8.29 8.29
C ALA A 83 -21.41 -7.64 8.49
N SER A 84 -21.63 -7.06 9.66
CA SER A 84 -22.84 -6.28 9.91
C SER A 84 -22.83 -5.00 9.05
N GLY A 85 -24.02 -4.55 8.60
CA GLY A 85 -24.14 -3.32 7.82
C GLY A 85 -23.64 -2.08 8.58
N GLN A 86 -23.79 -2.04 9.89
CA GLN A 86 -23.28 -0.96 10.74
C GLN A 86 -21.73 -0.92 10.74
N PHE A 87 -21.08 -2.09 10.80
CA PHE A 87 -19.63 -2.18 10.73
C PHE A 87 -19.10 -1.71 9.37
N THR A 88 -19.69 -2.19 8.27
CA THR A 88 -19.25 -1.83 6.91
C THR A 88 -19.45 -0.34 6.66
N GLU A 89 -20.54 0.25 7.14
CA GLU A 89 -20.78 1.69 7.05
C GLU A 89 -19.76 2.48 7.87
N ALA A 90 -19.50 2.10 9.13
CA ALA A 90 -18.52 2.77 9.98
C ALA A 90 -17.10 2.71 9.38
N MET A 91 -16.71 1.57 8.81
CA MET A 91 -15.43 1.42 8.12
C MET A 91 -15.36 2.28 6.86
N ALA A 92 -16.41 2.29 6.04
CA ALA A 92 -16.49 3.08 4.81
C ALA A 92 -16.46 4.58 5.10
N GLU A 93 -17.19 5.06 6.10
CA GLU A 93 -17.17 6.46 6.54
C GLU A 93 -15.77 6.87 7.00
N GLY A 94 -15.12 6.04 7.84
CA GLY A 94 -13.77 6.31 8.31
C GLY A 94 -12.76 6.44 7.17
N ILE A 95 -12.86 5.59 6.15
CA ILE A 95 -12.03 5.64 4.95
C ILE A 95 -12.32 6.92 4.14
N ALA A 96 -13.58 7.22 3.87
CA ALA A 96 -13.98 8.36 3.05
C ALA A 96 -13.57 9.69 3.70
N ILE A 97 -13.83 9.85 4.99
CA ILE A 97 -13.53 11.05 5.75
C ILE A 97 -12.01 11.25 5.89
N ASN A 98 -11.30 10.19 6.30
CA ASN A 98 -9.85 10.26 6.50
C ASN A 98 -9.07 10.03 5.19
N SER A 99 -9.49 10.69 4.12
CA SER A 99 -8.80 10.71 2.82
C SER A 99 -8.76 12.13 2.27
N SER A 100 -7.71 12.45 1.52
CA SER A 100 -7.57 13.77 0.91
C SER A 100 -8.65 14.02 -0.15
N ASN A 101 -9.16 15.24 -0.23
CA ASN A 101 -10.11 15.65 -1.27
C ASN A 101 -9.50 15.59 -2.69
N THR A 102 -8.17 15.59 -2.79
CA THR A 102 -7.46 15.42 -4.07
C THR A 102 -7.37 13.96 -4.52
N SER A 103 -7.65 13.00 -3.62
CA SER A 103 -7.64 11.56 -3.92
C SER A 103 -9.03 11.11 -4.35
N ASN A 104 -9.16 10.73 -5.64
CA ASN A 104 -10.44 10.41 -6.24
C ASN A 104 -10.34 9.22 -7.21
N LEU A 105 -11.47 8.53 -7.39
CA LEU A 105 -11.67 7.54 -8.44
C LEU A 105 -12.53 8.18 -9.55
N VAL A 106 -11.94 8.36 -10.73
CA VAL A 106 -12.62 8.96 -11.87
C VAL A 106 -13.03 7.85 -12.83
N PRO A 107 -14.33 7.62 -13.04
CA PRO A 107 -14.79 6.59 -13.96
C PRO A 107 -14.44 6.94 -15.42
N HIS A 108 -14.11 5.93 -16.21
CA HIS A 108 -14.02 6.09 -17.65
C HIS A 108 -15.42 6.23 -18.25
N LEU A 109 -15.58 7.13 -19.19
CA LEU A 109 -16.86 7.36 -19.86
C LEU A 109 -16.81 6.81 -21.29
N ASN A 110 -17.89 6.16 -21.71
CA ASN A 110 -18.15 5.81 -23.10
C ASN A 110 -18.41 7.08 -23.95
N LYS A 111 -18.42 6.94 -25.25
CA LYS A 111 -18.71 8.05 -26.19
C LYS A 111 -20.08 8.70 -25.98
N ASP A 112 -21.02 7.98 -25.40
CA ASP A 112 -22.39 8.42 -25.08
C ASP A 112 -22.50 9.07 -23.68
N GLY A 113 -21.39 9.20 -22.94
CA GLY A 113 -21.34 9.77 -21.61
C GLY A 113 -21.70 8.81 -20.47
N THR A 114 -22.01 7.55 -20.77
CA THR A 114 -22.23 6.53 -19.74
C THR A 114 -20.90 6.00 -19.17
N VAL A 115 -20.93 5.49 -17.94
CA VAL A 115 -19.74 4.93 -17.30
C VAL A 115 -19.34 3.61 -18.00
N ASP A 116 -18.08 3.52 -18.44
CA ASP A 116 -17.53 2.28 -18.98
C ASP A 116 -17.13 1.34 -17.82
N THR A 117 -18.01 0.42 -17.49
CA THR A 117 -17.80 -0.56 -16.40
C THR A 117 -16.75 -1.63 -16.73
N ARG A 118 -16.29 -1.72 -18.00
CA ARG A 118 -15.23 -2.68 -18.39
C ARG A 118 -13.85 -2.19 -17.97
N GLN A 119 -13.71 -0.89 -17.74
CA GLN A 119 -12.47 -0.28 -17.29
C GLN A 119 -12.61 0.14 -15.84
N ALA A 120 -11.60 -0.20 -15.06
CA ALA A 120 -11.54 0.24 -13.69
C ALA A 120 -11.29 1.76 -13.61
N PRO A 121 -11.94 2.50 -12.69
CA PRO A 121 -11.82 3.96 -12.58
C PRO A 121 -10.36 4.41 -12.47
N GLU A 122 -10.01 5.54 -13.08
CA GLU A 122 -8.69 6.13 -12.94
C GLU A 122 -8.47 6.62 -11.50
N GLN A 123 -7.28 6.37 -10.96
CA GLN A 123 -6.88 6.84 -9.64
C GLN A 123 -6.16 8.19 -9.77
N VAL A 124 -6.77 9.26 -9.27
CA VAL A 124 -6.22 10.61 -9.25
C VAL A 124 -5.79 10.97 -7.83
N GLY A 125 -4.63 11.58 -7.65
CA GLY A 125 -4.07 11.94 -6.35
C GLY A 125 -3.23 10.82 -5.71
N ASN A 126 -3.29 10.69 -4.39
CA ASN A 126 -2.52 9.68 -3.67
C ASN A 126 -3.06 8.27 -3.94
N LYS A 127 -2.25 7.44 -4.62
CA LYS A 127 -2.64 6.10 -5.06
C LYS A 127 -3.04 5.17 -3.91
N THR A 128 -2.35 5.25 -2.76
CA THR A 128 -2.68 4.47 -1.57
C THR A 128 -4.07 4.84 -1.04
N GLU A 129 -4.39 6.13 -0.99
CA GLU A 129 -5.74 6.59 -0.61
C GLU A 129 -6.80 6.17 -1.64
N CYS A 130 -6.47 6.21 -2.94
CA CYS A 130 -7.36 5.71 -3.98
C CYS A 130 -7.67 4.21 -3.82
N GLY A 131 -6.69 3.40 -3.39
CA GLY A 131 -6.92 2.00 -3.03
C GLY A 131 -7.94 1.84 -1.89
N PHE A 132 -7.79 2.64 -0.83
CA PHE A 132 -8.78 2.69 0.27
C PHE A 132 -10.15 3.15 -0.19
N ILE A 133 -10.22 4.18 -1.04
CA ILE A 133 -11.50 4.67 -1.60
C ILE A 133 -12.17 3.58 -2.44
N GLY A 134 -11.39 2.73 -3.12
CA GLY A 134 -11.90 1.54 -3.80
C GLY A 134 -12.57 0.56 -2.83
N LEU A 135 -11.93 0.27 -1.69
CA LEU A 135 -12.54 -0.54 -0.62
C LEU A 135 -13.82 0.13 -0.08
N CYS A 136 -13.78 1.44 0.17
CA CYS A 136 -14.97 2.18 0.61
C CYS A 136 -16.14 2.03 -0.38
N ALA A 137 -15.88 2.10 -1.68
CA ALA A 137 -16.90 1.92 -2.72
C ALA A 137 -17.51 0.49 -2.70
N ASP A 138 -16.72 -0.53 -2.39
CA ASP A 138 -17.22 -1.89 -2.22
C ASP A 138 -18.14 -2.04 -1.00
N LEU A 139 -17.86 -1.32 0.09
CA LEU A 139 -18.56 -1.43 1.37
C LEU A 139 -19.88 -0.64 1.41
N LEU A 140 -19.99 0.47 0.69
CA LEU A 140 -21.18 1.33 0.71
C LEU A 140 -22.39 0.67 0.02
N ASP A 141 -23.58 1.00 0.50
CA ASP A 141 -24.88 0.52 0.01
C ASP A 141 -25.72 1.62 -0.64
N GLY A 142 -26.79 1.22 -1.32
CA GLY A 142 -27.85 2.13 -1.78
C GLY A 142 -27.44 3.16 -2.82
N GLY A 143 -26.36 2.94 -3.55
CA GLY A 143 -25.83 3.91 -4.52
C GLY A 143 -25.11 5.10 -3.89
N ARG A 144 -24.94 5.11 -2.55
CA ARG A 144 -24.12 6.10 -1.84
C ARG A 144 -22.66 5.94 -2.23
N THR A 145 -21.99 7.04 -2.51
CA THR A 145 -20.57 7.07 -2.88
C THR A 145 -19.73 7.66 -1.77
N TYR A 146 -18.41 7.42 -1.80
CA TYR A 146 -17.46 8.08 -0.90
C TYR A 146 -17.52 9.60 -1.01
N ALA A 147 -17.88 10.13 -2.20
CA ALA A 147 -18.03 11.56 -2.42
C ALA A 147 -19.27 12.13 -1.69
N ASP A 148 -20.33 11.34 -1.56
CA ASP A 148 -21.52 11.74 -0.81
C ASP A 148 -21.22 11.78 0.68
N VAL A 149 -20.43 10.81 1.19
CA VAL A 149 -19.95 10.84 2.59
C VAL A 149 -19.14 12.10 2.87
N ARG A 150 -18.17 12.42 1.99
CA ARG A 150 -17.31 13.62 2.15
C ARG A 150 -18.09 14.93 2.09
N LYS A 151 -19.18 14.99 1.31
CA LYS A 151 -20.04 16.17 1.16
C LYS A 151 -21.06 16.33 2.26
N ASP A 152 -21.27 15.31 3.09
CA ASP A 152 -22.22 15.43 4.21
C ASP A 152 -21.79 16.61 5.11
N PRO A 153 -22.68 17.58 5.35
CA PRO A 153 -22.35 18.78 6.14
C PRO A 153 -21.82 18.49 7.55
N GLN A 154 -22.11 17.30 8.09
CA GLN A 154 -21.56 16.92 9.40
C GLN A 154 -20.05 16.66 9.36
N PHE A 155 -19.52 16.22 8.19
CA PHE A 155 -18.11 15.87 7.99
C PHE A 155 -17.34 16.94 7.21
N ALA A 156 -18.03 17.95 6.67
CA ALA A 156 -17.40 19.03 5.93
C ALA A 156 -16.49 19.83 6.87
N ALA A 157 -15.22 19.44 6.88
CA ALA A 157 -14.17 20.23 7.46
C ALA A 157 -13.87 21.39 6.52
N ASP A 158 -13.90 22.61 7.04
CA ASP A 158 -13.32 23.74 6.37
C ASP A 158 -11.80 23.53 6.29
N GLU A 159 -11.20 23.62 5.10
CA GLU A 159 -9.75 23.52 4.90
C GLU A 159 -8.98 24.74 5.44
N SER A 160 -9.59 25.55 6.28
CA SER A 160 -8.94 26.66 6.97
C SER A 160 -7.73 26.18 7.75
N PRO A 161 -6.58 26.87 7.65
CA PRO A 161 -5.34 26.47 8.33
C PRO A 161 -5.35 26.64 9.86
N ALA A 162 -6.45 27.06 10.44
CA ALA A 162 -6.63 27.09 11.89
C ALA A 162 -6.94 25.68 12.41
N PRO A 163 -6.50 25.30 13.62
CA PRO A 163 -6.71 23.95 14.16
C PRO A 163 -8.19 23.55 14.28
N TYR A 164 -9.10 24.47 14.08
CA TYR A 164 -10.54 24.27 14.24
C TYR A 164 -11.28 24.82 13.00
N GLY A 165 -11.68 23.95 12.08
CA GLY A 165 -12.63 24.28 11.02
C GLY A 165 -13.97 24.76 11.58
N ARG A 166 -14.88 25.29 10.74
CA ARG A 166 -16.18 25.87 11.15
C ARG A 166 -17.02 24.98 12.07
N ASN A 167 -16.82 23.66 12.02
CA ASN A 167 -17.54 22.67 12.82
C ASN A 167 -16.67 21.99 13.88
N ASN A 168 -15.58 22.63 14.35
CA ASN A 168 -14.59 22.04 15.25
C ASN A 168 -13.94 20.73 14.69
N ALA A 169 -13.93 20.54 13.38
CA ALA A 169 -13.20 19.46 12.74
C ALA A 169 -11.70 19.78 12.73
N CYS A 170 -10.87 18.82 13.11
CA CYS A 170 -9.41 18.98 13.16
C CYS A 170 -8.72 17.88 12.37
N LYS A 171 -7.68 18.25 11.60
CA LYS A 171 -6.90 17.31 10.80
C LYS A 171 -5.47 17.28 11.28
N PHE A 172 -4.97 16.09 11.62
CA PHE A 172 -3.56 15.82 11.81
C PHE A 172 -3.00 15.21 10.52
N PRO A 173 -2.29 16.00 9.69
CA PRO A 173 -1.85 15.55 8.38
C PRO A 173 -0.82 14.41 8.51
N PHE A 174 -0.69 13.63 7.43
CA PHE A 174 0.34 12.61 7.34
C PHE A 174 1.74 13.24 7.35
N SER A 175 2.63 12.67 8.14
CA SER A 175 4.07 12.90 7.98
C SER A 175 4.82 11.55 8.00
N SER A 176 5.96 11.50 7.30
CA SER A 176 6.79 10.30 7.24
C SER A 176 7.33 9.89 8.62
N GLU A 177 7.51 10.86 9.51
CA GLU A 177 7.97 10.63 10.88
C GLU A 177 6.86 10.03 11.76
N ARG A 178 5.65 10.60 11.68
CA ARG A 178 4.49 10.12 12.44
C ARG A 178 3.93 8.81 11.88
N LYS A 179 4.10 8.56 10.59
CA LYS A 179 3.58 7.40 9.83
C LYS A 179 2.07 7.18 10.02
N ARG A 180 1.30 8.27 10.27
CA ARG A 180 -0.14 8.24 10.46
C ARG A 180 -0.80 9.58 10.11
N MET A 181 -2.09 9.50 9.85
CA MET A 181 -2.97 10.63 9.56
C MET A 181 -4.27 10.43 10.32
N SER A 182 -4.76 11.51 10.95
CA SER A 182 -6.02 11.47 11.69
C SER A 182 -6.91 12.64 11.29
N TRP A 183 -8.21 12.41 11.33
CA TRP A 183 -9.21 13.42 11.08
C TRP A 183 -10.32 13.32 12.12
N ILE A 184 -10.59 14.44 12.82
CA ILE A 184 -11.60 14.55 13.86
C ILE A 184 -12.82 15.25 13.26
N VAL A 185 -13.97 14.63 13.41
CA VAL A 185 -15.25 15.15 12.89
C VAL A 185 -16.34 15.08 13.96
N PRO A 186 -17.31 16.00 13.93
CA PRO A 186 -18.47 15.95 14.82
C PRO A 186 -19.31 14.69 14.59
N GLN A 187 -19.86 14.14 15.66
CA GLN A 187 -20.78 13.01 15.65
C GLN A 187 -22.18 13.48 16.06
N LYS A 188 -23.13 13.52 15.13
CA LYS A 188 -24.49 13.98 15.41
C LYS A 188 -25.23 13.08 16.40
N SER A 189 -25.00 11.78 16.36
CA SER A 189 -25.69 10.80 17.19
C SER A 189 -25.41 10.96 18.68
N THR A 190 -24.17 11.36 19.02
CA THR A 190 -23.72 11.49 20.42
C THR A 190 -23.53 12.95 20.86
N GLY A 191 -23.53 13.90 19.90
CA GLY A 191 -23.13 15.29 20.12
C GLY A 191 -21.65 15.48 20.44
N GLY A 192 -20.86 14.40 20.38
CA GLY A 192 -19.42 14.38 20.57
C GLY A 192 -18.64 14.46 19.26
N PHE A 193 -17.43 13.89 19.27
CA PHE A 193 -16.54 13.85 18.11
C PHE A 193 -16.02 12.43 17.90
N ARG A 194 -15.73 12.09 16.64
CA ARG A 194 -14.98 10.87 16.28
C ARG A 194 -13.73 11.26 15.53
N MET A 195 -12.60 10.73 15.99
CA MET A 195 -11.34 10.79 15.27
C MET A 195 -11.14 9.49 14.49
N HIS A 196 -10.99 9.60 13.19
CA HIS A 196 -10.57 8.50 12.33
C HIS A 196 -9.06 8.56 12.15
N CYS A 197 -8.36 7.46 12.39
CA CYS A 197 -6.92 7.33 12.24
C CYS A 197 -6.60 6.22 11.25
N LYS A 198 -5.66 6.47 10.34
CA LYS A 198 -5.12 5.45 9.43
C LYS A 198 -3.63 5.61 9.28
N CYS A 199 -2.89 4.56 9.15
CA CYS A 199 -1.58 4.42 8.52
C CYS A 199 -0.85 3.11 8.84
N ALA A 200 0.49 3.20 8.96
CA ALA A 200 1.36 2.05 9.16
C ALA A 200 0.81 1.14 10.27
N SER A 201 0.65 -0.13 9.94
CA SER A 201 -0.08 -1.09 10.75
C SER A 201 0.47 -1.21 12.17
N GLU A 202 1.78 -1.29 12.31
CA GLU A 202 2.44 -1.46 13.61
C GLU A 202 2.26 -0.23 14.50
N VAL A 203 2.36 0.97 13.89
CA VAL A 203 2.27 2.26 14.60
C VAL A 203 0.87 2.49 15.14
N VAL A 204 -0.18 2.21 14.35
CA VAL A 204 -1.57 2.41 14.76
C VAL A 204 -2.01 1.32 15.71
N LEU A 205 -1.65 0.05 15.44
CA LEU A 205 -2.00 -1.08 16.30
C LEU A 205 -1.43 -0.93 17.72
N ALA A 206 -0.21 -0.40 17.86
CA ALA A 206 0.40 -0.13 19.16
C ALA A 206 -0.39 0.89 20.01
N ARG A 207 -1.23 1.71 19.38
CA ARG A 207 -2.08 2.72 20.03
C ARG A 207 -3.53 2.26 20.24
N CYS A 208 -3.88 1.06 19.79
CA CYS A 208 -5.21 0.50 19.96
C CYS A 208 -5.33 -0.20 21.30
N THR A 209 -6.38 0.09 22.04
CA THR A 209 -6.78 -0.58 23.29
C THR A 209 -8.04 -1.41 23.13
N ASN A 210 -8.83 -1.11 22.10
CA ASN A 210 -10.07 -1.78 21.80
C ASN A 210 -10.10 -2.27 20.33
N ILE A 211 -11.06 -3.12 20.03
CA ILE A 211 -11.35 -3.64 18.69
C ILE A 211 -12.86 -3.62 18.44
N LEU A 212 -13.27 -3.21 17.23
CA LEU A 212 -14.65 -3.27 16.76
C LEU A 212 -14.87 -4.62 16.09
N LEU A 213 -15.85 -5.37 16.56
CA LEU A 213 -16.22 -6.66 15.98
C LEU A 213 -17.08 -6.49 14.74
N SER A 214 -16.72 -7.16 13.66
CA SER A 214 -17.37 -7.00 12.35
C SER A 214 -18.76 -7.64 12.25
N ASP A 215 -19.01 -8.68 13.04
CA ASP A 215 -20.28 -9.41 13.07
C ASP A 215 -21.33 -8.77 13.98
N THR A 216 -20.93 -8.30 15.16
CA THR A 216 -21.86 -7.72 16.17
C THR A 216 -21.84 -6.20 16.21
N ASN A 217 -20.83 -5.56 15.64
CA ASN A 217 -20.57 -4.12 15.77
C ASN A 217 -20.34 -3.65 17.22
N GLU A 218 -19.89 -4.55 18.08
CA GLU A 218 -19.54 -4.24 19.46
C GLU A 218 -18.08 -3.89 19.60
N VAL A 219 -17.78 -2.94 20.51
CA VAL A 219 -16.43 -2.57 20.89
C VAL A 219 -16.04 -3.41 22.10
N VAL A 220 -14.96 -4.20 21.94
CA VAL A 220 -14.42 -5.03 23.04
C VAL A 220 -12.94 -4.69 23.26
N PRO A 221 -12.37 -4.99 24.44
CA PRO A 221 -10.94 -4.80 24.67
C PRO A 221 -10.10 -5.62 23.68
N LEU A 222 -9.04 -5.02 23.15
CA LEU A 222 -8.06 -5.70 22.31
C LEU A 222 -7.14 -6.55 23.19
N THR A 223 -7.53 -7.83 23.37
CA THR A 223 -6.73 -8.79 24.15
C THR A 223 -5.40 -9.12 23.45
N GLU A 224 -4.44 -9.66 24.20
CA GLU A 224 -3.14 -10.06 23.64
C GLU A 224 -3.26 -11.15 22.55
N ASP A 225 -4.26 -12.03 22.63
CA ASP A 225 -4.49 -13.05 21.61
C ASP A 225 -5.03 -12.41 20.31
N LEU A 226 -5.97 -11.47 20.41
CA LEU A 226 -6.47 -10.72 19.26
C LEU A 226 -5.37 -9.85 18.65
N ARG A 227 -4.56 -9.20 19.47
CA ARG A 227 -3.41 -8.40 19.04
C ARG A 227 -2.40 -9.25 18.26
N ARG A 228 -2.06 -10.42 18.80
CA ARG A 228 -1.15 -11.37 18.13
C ARG A 228 -1.71 -11.82 16.79
N ASN A 229 -3.00 -12.13 16.72
CA ASN A 229 -3.65 -12.52 15.48
C ASN A 229 -3.56 -11.40 14.41
N VAL A 230 -3.74 -10.13 14.80
CA VAL A 230 -3.53 -8.99 13.89
C VAL A 230 -2.08 -8.90 13.42
N LEU A 231 -1.10 -9.08 14.33
CA LEU A 231 0.33 -9.06 14.00
C LEU A 231 0.70 -10.18 13.02
N ASP A 232 0.19 -11.39 13.24
CA ASP A 232 0.41 -12.52 12.33
C ASP A 232 -0.13 -12.21 10.91
N HIS A 233 -1.28 -11.52 10.82
CA HIS A 233 -1.83 -11.11 9.53
C HIS A 233 -1.06 -9.94 8.89
N ILE A 234 -0.44 -9.06 9.68
CA ILE A 234 0.49 -8.05 9.14
C ILE A 234 1.66 -8.74 8.46
N ASP A 235 2.25 -9.75 9.08
CA ASP A 235 3.34 -10.53 8.50
C ASP A 235 2.90 -11.32 7.26
N ILE A 236 1.71 -11.94 7.28
CA ILE A 236 1.14 -12.64 6.12
C ILE A 236 0.98 -11.68 4.94
N PHE A 237 0.38 -10.50 5.15
CA PHE A 237 0.16 -9.52 4.09
C PHE A 237 1.49 -8.94 3.57
N ALA A 238 2.45 -8.68 4.46
CA ALA A 238 3.77 -8.20 4.06
C ALA A 238 4.52 -9.25 3.21
N ASN A 239 4.39 -10.53 3.54
CA ASN A 239 4.99 -11.63 2.76
C ASN A 239 4.32 -11.76 1.37
N ASP A 240 3.04 -11.39 1.23
CA ASP A 240 2.32 -11.30 -0.05
C ASP A 240 2.63 -9.99 -0.81
N ALA A 241 3.71 -9.27 -0.45
CA ALA A 241 4.10 -7.97 -1.02
C ALA A 241 3.07 -6.85 -0.85
N ASN A 242 2.15 -6.97 0.08
CA ASN A 242 1.18 -5.93 0.37
C ASN A 242 1.78 -4.84 1.25
N ARG A 243 1.42 -3.59 0.97
CA ARG A 243 1.57 -2.50 1.93
C ARG A 243 0.46 -2.62 2.97
N THR A 244 0.83 -2.82 4.22
CA THR A 244 -0.11 -3.00 5.33
C THR A 244 -0.47 -1.68 5.98
N LEU A 245 -1.76 -1.44 6.15
CA LEU A 245 -2.30 -0.24 6.77
C LEU A 245 -3.45 -0.62 7.71
N VAL A 246 -3.53 0.06 8.85
CA VAL A 246 -4.63 -0.10 9.82
C VAL A 246 -5.54 1.11 9.78
N THR A 247 -6.84 0.86 9.90
CA THR A 247 -7.87 1.87 10.19
C THR A 247 -8.35 1.69 11.63
N ALA A 248 -8.44 2.81 12.35
CA ALA A 248 -8.89 2.85 13.74
C ALA A 248 -9.66 4.15 13.99
N TYR A 249 -10.41 4.21 15.10
CA TYR A 249 -11.06 5.43 15.53
C TYR A 249 -11.01 5.60 17.04
N ARG A 250 -11.32 6.81 17.51
CA ARG A 250 -11.60 7.13 18.93
C ARG A 250 -12.74 8.11 19.03
N ASP A 251 -13.66 7.86 19.96
CA ASP A 251 -14.77 8.74 20.26
C ASP A 251 -14.43 9.66 21.44
N PHE A 252 -14.86 10.91 21.36
CA PHE A 252 -14.68 11.93 22.37
C PHE A 252 -16.01 12.54 22.78
N PRO A 253 -16.17 12.92 24.07
CA PRO A 253 -17.40 13.54 24.56
C PRO A 253 -17.63 14.91 23.94
N ALA A 254 -18.87 15.39 24.04
CA ALA A 254 -19.21 16.76 23.69
C ALA A 254 -18.37 17.75 24.49
N GLY A 255 -17.89 18.81 23.83
CA GLY A 255 -17.08 19.86 24.47
C GLY A 255 -15.60 19.51 24.64
N TYR A 256 -15.13 18.37 24.15
CA TYR A 256 -13.68 18.09 24.12
C TYR A 256 -12.97 19.12 23.23
N ALA A 257 -11.89 19.72 23.74
CA ALA A 257 -11.16 20.80 23.06
C ALA A 257 -9.64 20.63 23.08
N ASP A 258 -9.11 19.62 23.79
CA ASP A 258 -7.68 19.45 24.02
C ASP A 258 -6.95 18.72 22.86
N TRP A 259 -7.32 19.06 21.61
CA TRP A 259 -6.76 18.42 20.41
C TRP A 259 -5.27 18.65 20.22
N GLU A 260 -4.76 19.79 20.71
CA GLU A 260 -3.35 20.19 20.60
C GLU A 260 -2.48 19.62 21.72
N LYS A 261 -3.09 18.96 22.71
CA LYS A 261 -2.34 18.36 23.80
C LYS A 261 -1.39 17.28 23.26
N THR A 262 -0.12 17.50 23.49
CA THR A 262 0.94 16.61 23.01
C THR A 262 1.31 15.58 24.07
N LYS A 263 1.59 14.36 23.61
CA LYS A 263 2.15 13.29 24.43
C LYS A 263 3.52 12.94 23.88
N THR A 264 4.55 13.07 24.72
CA THR A 264 5.92 12.73 24.36
C THR A 264 6.22 11.32 24.88
N GLU A 265 6.42 10.36 23.99
CA GLU A 265 6.72 8.97 24.36
C GLU A 265 8.19 8.78 24.79
N THR A 266 9.10 9.58 24.22
CA THR A 266 10.55 9.44 24.47
C THR A 266 11.18 10.81 24.68
N PRO A 267 12.01 11.01 25.70
CA PRO A 267 12.80 12.23 25.84
C PRO A 267 13.71 12.41 24.62
N GLY A 268 13.60 13.57 23.95
CA GLY A 268 14.38 13.89 22.74
C GLY A 268 13.72 13.51 21.43
N ALA A 269 12.49 12.98 21.42
CA ALA A 269 11.74 12.76 20.18
C ALA A 269 11.50 14.09 19.43
N THR A 270 11.84 14.12 18.14
CA THR A 270 11.62 15.28 17.27
C THR A 270 10.22 15.29 16.67
N THR A 271 9.45 14.22 16.84
CA THR A 271 8.11 14.04 16.28
C THR A 271 7.02 14.54 17.20
N VAL A 272 6.08 15.32 16.65
CA VAL A 272 4.88 15.76 17.38
C VAL A 272 3.92 14.58 17.50
N ASP A 273 3.60 14.20 18.73
CA ASP A 273 2.65 13.13 19.04
C ASP A 273 1.45 13.69 19.82
N TYR A 274 0.23 13.39 19.39
CA TYR A 274 -0.98 13.93 20.00
C TYR A 274 -1.61 12.89 20.92
N GLU A 275 -2.00 13.32 22.14
CA GLU A 275 -2.68 12.46 23.11
C GLU A 275 -4.00 11.89 22.58
N ALA A 276 -4.66 12.65 21.70
CA ALA A 276 -5.87 12.20 21.03
C ALA A 276 -5.68 10.92 20.19
N GLU A 277 -4.47 10.68 19.67
CA GLU A 277 -4.14 9.51 18.83
C GLU A 277 -3.75 8.25 19.62
N TYR A 278 -4.16 8.17 20.88
CA TYR A 278 -4.02 6.99 21.75
C TYR A 278 -5.39 6.44 22.11
N ASP A 279 -5.45 5.29 22.75
CA ASP A 279 -6.67 4.59 23.16
C ASP A 279 -7.64 4.39 21.99
N LEU A 280 -7.09 4.01 20.83
CA LEU A 280 -7.85 3.80 19.62
C LEU A 280 -8.62 2.47 19.65
N THR A 281 -9.73 2.45 18.93
CA THR A 281 -10.47 1.22 18.59
C THR A 281 -10.05 0.76 17.20
N PHE A 282 -9.42 -0.41 17.12
CA PHE A 282 -9.06 -1.05 15.86
C PHE A 282 -10.32 -1.41 15.06
N VAL A 283 -10.35 -1.09 13.77
CA VAL A 283 -11.44 -1.42 12.84
C VAL A 283 -11.00 -2.52 11.88
N GLY A 284 -9.87 -2.35 11.22
CA GLY A 284 -9.40 -3.33 10.26
C GLY A 284 -7.97 -3.10 9.79
N LEU A 285 -7.33 -4.21 9.42
CA LEU A 285 -6.05 -4.25 8.73
C LEU A 285 -6.31 -4.44 7.24
N VAL A 286 -5.67 -3.64 6.42
CA VAL A 286 -5.85 -3.63 4.97
C VAL A 286 -4.50 -3.86 4.30
N GLY A 287 -4.43 -4.84 3.40
CA GLY A 287 -3.30 -5.09 2.51
C GLY A 287 -3.55 -4.48 1.14
N ILE A 288 -2.65 -3.61 0.71
CA ILE A 288 -2.74 -2.89 -0.57
C ILE A 288 -1.59 -3.31 -1.46
N GLU A 289 -1.91 -3.68 -2.69
CA GLU A 289 -0.96 -4.11 -3.69
C GLU A 289 -1.00 -3.19 -4.93
N ASP A 290 0.14 -3.04 -5.59
CA ASP A 290 0.24 -2.54 -6.96
C ASP A 290 0.41 -3.75 -7.88
N PRO A 291 -0.67 -4.26 -8.51
CA PRO A 291 -0.64 -5.51 -9.24
C PRO A 291 0.27 -5.43 -10.47
N LEU A 292 0.89 -6.55 -10.80
CA LEU A 292 1.63 -6.71 -12.06
C LEU A 292 0.73 -6.45 -13.27
N ARG A 293 1.32 -5.98 -14.35
CA ARG A 293 0.66 -5.98 -15.67
C ARG A 293 0.52 -7.41 -16.16
N ASP A 294 -0.57 -7.69 -16.84
CA ASP A 294 -0.94 -9.04 -17.24
C ASP A 294 0.05 -9.65 -18.26
N ASP A 295 0.70 -8.81 -19.05
CA ASP A 295 1.66 -9.17 -20.10
C ASP A 295 3.12 -9.30 -19.60
N VAL A 296 3.43 -8.86 -18.39
CA VAL A 296 4.81 -8.82 -17.87
C VAL A 296 5.41 -10.21 -17.66
N PRO A 297 4.73 -11.21 -17.06
CA PRO A 297 5.33 -12.52 -16.86
C PRO A 297 5.72 -13.19 -18.17
N ASP A 298 4.88 -13.07 -19.21
CA ASP A 298 5.15 -13.62 -20.54
C ASP A 298 6.29 -12.88 -21.23
N SER A 299 6.34 -11.55 -21.11
CA SER A 299 7.42 -10.72 -21.67
C SER A 299 8.77 -11.05 -21.06
N ILE A 300 8.82 -11.24 -19.73
CA ILE A 300 10.05 -11.64 -19.02
C ILE A 300 10.51 -13.02 -19.49
N ARG A 301 9.57 -13.98 -19.64
CA ARG A 301 9.88 -15.32 -20.17
C ARG A 301 10.47 -15.24 -21.59
N LEU A 302 9.94 -14.37 -22.45
CA LEU A 302 10.48 -14.16 -23.80
C LEU A 302 11.90 -13.58 -23.77
N CYS A 303 12.19 -12.62 -22.88
CA CYS A 303 13.54 -12.07 -22.71
C CYS A 303 14.54 -13.19 -22.34
N PHE A 304 14.22 -14.01 -21.37
CA PHE A 304 15.08 -15.10 -20.95
C PHE A 304 15.28 -16.16 -22.06
N ASN A 305 14.25 -16.48 -22.82
CA ASN A 305 14.36 -17.41 -23.95
C ASN A 305 15.25 -16.83 -25.06
N ALA A 306 15.34 -15.50 -25.16
CA ALA A 306 16.25 -14.83 -26.07
C ALA A 306 17.67 -14.66 -25.50
N GLY A 307 17.97 -15.18 -24.31
CA GLY A 307 19.27 -15.05 -23.65
C GLY A 307 19.52 -13.66 -23.04
N VAL A 308 18.46 -12.90 -22.79
CA VAL A 308 18.53 -11.56 -22.19
C VAL A 308 18.11 -11.64 -20.72
N ASP A 309 18.99 -11.23 -19.82
CA ASP A 309 18.69 -11.16 -18.40
C ASP A 309 17.78 -9.96 -18.10
N VAL A 310 16.78 -10.16 -17.23
CA VAL A 310 15.95 -9.08 -16.73
C VAL A 310 16.22 -8.85 -15.24
N ARG A 311 16.49 -7.60 -14.88
CA ARG A 311 16.76 -7.18 -13.50
C ARG A 311 15.77 -6.10 -13.10
N MET A 312 15.21 -6.24 -11.89
CA MET A 312 14.34 -5.21 -11.33
C MET A 312 15.17 -4.21 -10.51
N VAL A 313 14.94 -2.91 -10.76
CA VAL A 313 15.52 -1.80 -9.99
C VAL A 313 14.37 -1.08 -9.30
N THR A 314 14.39 -0.98 -7.98
CA THR A 314 13.29 -0.38 -7.21
C THR A 314 13.79 0.25 -5.91
N GLY A 315 13.08 1.28 -5.44
CA GLY A 315 13.28 1.87 -4.12
C GLY A 315 12.44 1.21 -3.01
N ASP A 316 11.70 0.13 -3.32
CA ASP A 316 10.92 -0.61 -2.33
C ASP A 316 11.82 -1.39 -1.36
N ASN A 317 11.23 -1.83 -0.25
CA ASN A 317 11.93 -2.75 0.65
C ASN A 317 12.21 -4.09 -0.04
N LEU A 318 13.22 -4.81 0.45
CA LEU A 318 13.70 -6.06 -0.16
C LEU A 318 12.61 -7.14 -0.23
N ARG A 319 11.75 -7.27 0.79
CA ARG A 319 10.67 -8.28 0.82
C ARG A 319 9.66 -8.05 -0.30
N THR A 320 9.20 -6.81 -0.48
CA THR A 320 8.30 -6.45 -1.58
C THR A 320 8.95 -6.67 -2.93
N ALA A 321 10.24 -6.30 -3.08
CA ALA A 321 10.98 -6.49 -4.30
C ALA A 321 11.11 -7.98 -4.67
N ILE A 322 11.42 -8.83 -3.71
CA ILE A 322 11.54 -10.28 -3.89
C ILE A 322 10.19 -10.88 -4.30
N ALA A 323 9.10 -10.54 -3.62
CA ALA A 323 7.78 -11.09 -3.94
C ALA A 323 7.33 -10.69 -5.36
N ILE A 324 7.51 -9.43 -5.76
CA ILE A 324 7.20 -8.97 -7.11
C ILE A 324 8.09 -9.65 -8.16
N ALA A 325 9.40 -9.76 -7.90
CA ALA A 325 10.34 -10.41 -8.80
C ALA A 325 10.05 -11.91 -8.99
N SER A 326 9.55 -12.58 -7.95
CA SER A 326 9.07 -13.97 -8.04
C SER A 326 7.77 -14.06 -8.84
N ASN A 327 6.79 -13.20 -8.54
CA ASN A 327 5.50 -13.22 -9.21
C ASN A 327 5.60 -12.91 -10.71
N CYS A 328 6.55 -12.07 -11.13
CA CYS A 328 6.77 -11.77 -12.54
C CYS A 328 7.76 -12.73 -13.24
N GLY A 329 8.40 -13.65 -12.51
CA GLY A 329 9.32 -14.65 -13.07
C GLY A 329 10.76 -14.18 -13.29
N ILE A 330 11.16 -13.00 -12.76
CA ILE A 330 12.57 -12.55 -12.71
C ILE A 330 13.36 -13.46 -11.78
N LEU A 331 12.79 -13.74 -10.59
CA LEU A 331 13.36 -14.73 -9.66
C LEU A 331 12.69 -16.08 -9.89
N ARG A 332 13.47 -17.10 -10.19
CA ARG A 332 13.01 -18.46 -10.43
C ARG A 332 13.57 -19.42 -9.38
N GLU A 333 12.87 -20.51 -9.12
CA GLU A 333 13.33 -21.55 -8.20
C GLU A 333 14.72 -22.07 -8.54
N GLU A 334 15.06 -22.15 -9.83
CA GLU A 334 16.38 -22.59 -10.32
C GLU A 334 17.52 -21.72 -9.76
N HIS A 335 17.31 -20.44 -9.60
CA HIS A 335 18.29 -19.53 -9.02
C HIS A 335 18.56 -19.83 -7.54
N PHE A 336 17.62 -20.48 -6.85
CA PHE A 336 17.71 -20.83 -5.43
C PHE A 336 18.30 -22.22 -5.18
N HIS A 337 18.20 -23.15 -6.15
CA HIS A 337 18.80 -24.47 -5.99
C HIS A 337 20.31 -24.42 -5.74
N HIS A 338 21.02 -23.48 -6.34
CA HIS A 338 22.46 -23.30 -6.08
C HIS A 338 22.75 -22.79 -4.66
N LEU A 339 21.86 -22.04 -4.06
CA LEU A 339 21.99 -21.50 -2.70
C LEU A 339 21.44 -22.46 -1.64
N SER A 340 20.35 -23.18 -1.97
CA SER A 340 19.69 -24.12 -1.05
C SER A 340 20.50 -25.36 -0.75
N ASN A 341 21.30 -25.86 -1.70
CA ASN A 341 22.19 -27.03 -1.51
C ASN A 341 23.28 -26.82 -0.46
N LYS A 342 23.63 -25.55 -0.15
CA LYS A 342 24.57 -25.23 0.93
C LYS A 342 23.93 -25.02 2.30
N ARG A 343 22.60 -24.74 2.39
CA ARG A 343 21.97 -24.28 3.65
C ARG A 343 20.57 -24.84 3.99
N LYS A 344 20.05 -25.86 3.30
CA LYS A 344 18.73 -26.48 3.59
C LYS A 344 17.59 -25.47 3.84
N ILE A 345 17.43 -24.48 2.98
CA ILE A 345 16.36 -23.50 3.10
C ILE A 345 15.14 -24.02 2.32
N SER A 346 14.06 -24.33 3.02
CA SER A 346 12.91 -25.03 2.45
C SER A 346 11.86 -24.12 1.80
N LYS A 347 11.94 -22.79 2.01
CA LYS A 347 10.99 -21.82 1.45
C LYS A 347 11.66 -20.48 1.17
N PHE A 348 11.21 -19.84 0.10
CA PHE A 348 11.62 -18.51 -0.33
C PHE A 348 11.48 -17.41 0.75
N THR A 349 10.38 -17.46 1.50
CA THR A 349 10.09 -16.56 2.63
C THR A 349 11.12 -16.63 3.76
N GLU A 350 11.65 -17.82 4.02
CA GLU A 350 12.70 -18.02 5.03
C GLU A 350 14.05 -17.47 4.55
N TYR A 351 14.31 -17.55 3.25
CA TYR A 351 15.50 -16.95 2.64
C TYR A 351 15.43 -15.41 2.70
N ALA A 352 14.29 -14.83 2.36
CA ALA A 352 14.06 -13.39 2.43
C ALA A 352 14.26 -12.85 3.87
N LYS A 353 13.72 -13.55 4.86
CA LYS A 353 13.91 -13.19 6.27
C LYS A 353 15.38 -13.22 6.69
N ARG A 354 16.12 -14.23 6.29
CA ARG A 354 17.57 -14.34 6.60
C ARG A 354 18.42 -13.33 5.83
N MET A 355 17.99 -12.93 4.64
CA MET A 355 18.65 -11.85 3.89
C MET A 355 18.44 -10.49 4.59
N ASP A 356 17.23 -10.20 5.10
CA ASP A 356 16.98 -9.01 5.90
C ASP A 356 17.86 -8.97 7.16
N GLU A 357 17.93 -10.08 7.91
CA GLU A 357 18.77 -10.22 9.10
C GLU A 357 20.28 -10.03 8.77
N HIS A 358 20.72 -10.50 7.59
CA HIS A 358 22.10 -10.29 7.16
C HIS A 358 22.36 -8.88 6.65
N PHE A 359 21.38 -8.23 6.03
CA PHE A 359 21.49 -6.84 5.61
C PHE A 359 21.50 -5.89 6.80
N GLU A 360 20.61 -6.10 7.79
CA GLU A 360 20.65 -5.34 9.06
C GLU A 360 22.00 -5.51 9.75
N ALA A 361 22.48 -6.74 9.90
CA ALA A 361 23.81 -6.99 10.48
C ALA A 361 24.96 -6.38 9.67
N PHE A 362 24.83 -6.27 8.36
CA PHE A 362 25.82 -5.60 7.52
C PHE A 362 25.78 -4.08 7.70
N PHE A 363 24.59 -3.47 7.82
CA PHE A 363 24.45 -2.05 8.10
C PHE A 363 24.97 -1.69 9.49
N ASP A 364 24.66 -2.49 10.51
CA ASP A 364 25.18 -2.32 11.87
C ASP A 364 26.72 -2.40 11.89
N LEU A 365 27.27 -3.37 11.16
CA LEU A 365 28.73 -3.53 11.02
C LEU A 365 29.34 -2.34 10.27
N ALA A 366 28.68 -1.85 9.21
CA ALA A 366 29.15 -0.70 8.45
C ALA A 366 29.13 0.59 9.29
N GLU A 367 28.10 0.79 10.12
CA GLU A 367 28.05 1.90 11.09
C GLU A 367 29.12 1.76 12.17
N GLU A 368 29.35 0.55 12.70
CA GLU A 368 30.42 0.28 13.65
C GLU A 368 31.81 0.57 13.05
N MET A 369 32.05 0.16 11.80
CA MET A 369 33.30 0.46 11.08
C MET A 369 33.51 1.98 10.89
N LYS A 370 32.46 2.72 10.52
CA LYS A 370 32.49 4.19 10.42
C LYS A 370 32.74 4.85 11.77
N SER A 371 32.15 4.36 12.85
CA SER A 371 32.37 4.88 14.21
C SER A 371 33.83 4.67 14.68
N LYS A 372 34.52 3.67 14.12
CA LYS A 372 35.95 3.39 14.35
C LYS A 372 36.87 4.18 13.41
N GLY A 373 36.34 5.11 12.60
CA GLY A 373 37.11 6.02 11.76
C GLY A 373 37.51 5.45 10.39
N MET A 374 36.87 4.37 9.95
CA MET A 374 37.07 3.83 8.59
C MET A 374 36.34 4.66 7.53
N THR A 375 36.93 4.77 6.36
CA THR A 375 36.35 5.52 5.24
C THR A 375 35.27 4.73 4.51
N ASP A 376 34.42 5.42 3.73
CA ASP A 376 33.43 4.74 2.87
C ASP A 376 34.07 3.81 1.83
N ALA A 377 35.34 4.02 1.48
CA ALA A 377 36.10 3.12 0.60
C ALA A 377 36.48 1.82 1.30
N ASP A 378 36.86 1.90 2.58
CA ASP A 378 37.20 0.74 3.40
C ASP A 378 35.95 -0.13 3.65
N VAL A 379 34.79 0.47 3.92
CA VAL A 379 33.51 -0.24 4.11
C VAL A 379 33.04 -0.92 2.82
N LYS A 380 33.34 -0.37 1.65
CA LYS A 380 33.01 -0.98 0.35
C LYS A 380 33.95 -2.11 -0.06
N ALA A 381 35.14 -2.16 0.52
CA ALA A 381 36.15 -3.20 0.24
C ALA A 381 35.95 -4.47 1.10
N PHE A 382 35.15 -4.38 2.16
CA PHE A 382 34.79 -5.48 3.05
C PHE A 382 33.50 -6.19 2.57
#